data_8a1e7aa69ae14a04c3ff40c35da0e2b3
#
_entry.id   8a1e7aa69ae14a04c3ff40c35da0e2b3
#
_cell.length_a   1.000
_cell.length_b   1.000
_cell.length_c   1.000
_cell.angle_alpha   90.00
_cell.angle_beta   90.00
_cell.angle_gamma   90.00
#
_symmetry.space_group_name_H-M   'P 1'
#
loop_
_entity.id
_entity.type
_entity.pdbx_description
1 polymer ?
#
loop_
_entity_poly.entity_id
_entity_poly.type
_entity_poly.pdbx_seq_one_letter_code
_entity_poly.pdbx_strand_id
1 'polypeptide(L)'
;LFPISEFLKHITWDSLQDVDAHRQIIYDAIVSYRRMKNQGVVAVFHRDRFDRFSNFARIGEGSLGGKGRGLAFLDHIIKQHPELNAFDNADVMIPKTVVLCTDIFDEFMDTNELYQIALSDIPDEEILRAFLQARLPERLIGDLEAYLDVVRQPIAIRSSSLLEDAHYQPFAGIYSTYMIPYVESRDVRLKMLRDAIK
;
A
#
# COMPACT_ATOMS: atom_id res chain seq x y z
N LEU A 1 -21.30 8.96 -13.05
CA LEU A 1 -21.50 9.10 -14.53
C LEU A 1 -21.26 10.55 -15.03
N PHE A 2 -21.08 11.53 -14.12
CA PHE A 2 -21.09 12.96 -14.48
C PHE A 2 -19.77 13.55 -15.07
N PRO A 3 -18.54 13.18 -14.67
CA PRO A 3 -17.36 13.92 -15.12
C PRO A 3 -16.92 13.57 -16.57
N ILE A 4 -17.09 12.32 -17.01
CA ILE A 4 -16.65 11.90 -18.35
C ILE A 4 -17.57 12.49 -19.42
N SER A 5 -18.88 12.57 -19.16
CA SER A 5 -19.83 13.12 -20.11
C SER A 5 -19.70 14.63 -20.33
N GLU A 6 -19.31 15.38 -19.30
CA GLU A 6 -19.06 16.82 -19.43
C GLU A 6 -17.76 17.10 -20.18
N PHE A 7 -16.74 16.29 -19.94
CA PHE A 7 -15.47 16.37 -20.62
C PHE A 7 -15.60 16.04 -22.13
N LEU A 8 -16.41 15.02 -22.48
CA LEU A 8 -16.66 14.64 -23.86
C LEU A 8 -17.44 15.70 -24.65
N LYS A 9 -18.13 16.63 -24.00
CA LYS A 9 -18.85 17.75 -24.67
C LYS A 9 -17.91 18.78 -25.31
N HIS A 10 -16.65 18.83 -24.90
CA HIS A 10 -15.65 19.76 -25.42
C HIS A 10 -14.77 19.18 -26.51
N ILE A 11 -14.97 17.91 -26.92
CA ILE A 11 -14.25 17.29 -28.01
C ILE A 11 -14.95 17.66 -29.33
N THR A 12 -14.31 18.49 -30.11
CA THR A 12 -14.78 18.83 -31.48
C THR A 12 -14.16 17.91 -32.53
N TRP A 13 -14.83 17.74 -33.67
CA TRP A 13 -14.33 16.90 -34.78
C TRP A 13 -12.94 17.34 -35.29
N ASP A 14 -12.61 18.62 -35.23
CA ASP A 14 -11.31 19.16 -35.62
C ASP A 14 -10.18 18.75 -34.65
N SER A 15 -10.51 18.45 -33.41
CA SER A 15 -9.55 17.96 -32.42
C SER A 15 -9.23 16.47 -32.57
N LEU A 16 -10.01 15.71 -33.38
CA LEU A 16 -9.82 14.25 -33.58
C LEU A 16 -8.64 13.90 -34.52
N GLN A 17 -7.95 14.88 -35.09
CA GLN A 17 -6.80 14.62 -35.96
C GLN A 17 -5.52 14.26 -35.21
N ASP A 18 -5.42 14.57 -33.93
CA ASP A 18 -4.29 14.18 -33.07
C ASP A 18 -4.71 13.05 -32.10
N VAL A 19 -4.48 11.81 -32.53
CA VAL A 19 -4.82 10.60 -31.79
C VAL A 19 -4.07 10.54 -30.44
N ASP A 20 -2.84 11.03 -30.39
CA ASP A 20 -2.03 10.99 -29.17
C ASP A 20 -2.49 12.04 -28.15
N ALA A 21 -2.88 13.22 -28.59
CA ALA A 21 -3.49 14.23 -27.73
C ALA A 21 -4.81 13.72 -27.11
N HIS A 22 -5.67 13.07 -27.92
CA HIS A 22 -6.93 12.50 -27.41
C HIS A 22 -6.71 11.35 -26.45
N ARG A 23 -5.75 10.50 -26.74
CA ARG A 23 -5.37 9.40 -25.82
C ARG A 23 -4.91 9.96 -24.47
N GLN A 24 -4.12 11.03 -24.47
CA GLN A 24 -3.67 11.69 -23.24
C GLN A 24 -4.86 12.31 -22.48
N ILE A 25 -5.75 12.99 -23.16
CA ILE A 25 -6.96 13.61 -22.60
C ILE A 25 -7.86 12.55 -21.94
N ILE A 26 -8.14 11.44 -22.61
CA ILE A 26 -8.94 10.33 -22.07
C ILE A 26 -8.22 9.71 -20.87
N TYR A 27 -6.93 9.54 -20.96
CA TYR A 27 -6.11 9.02 -19.90
C TYR A 27 -6.19 9.91 -18.65
N ASP A 28 -6.01 11.22 -18.79
CA ASP A 28 -6.08 12.19 -17.70
C ASP A 28 -7.47 12.26 -17.07
N ALA A 29 -8.53 12.14 -17.88
CA ALA A 29 -9.91 12.06 -17.40
C ALA A 29 -10.16 10.80 -16.58
N ILE A 30 -9.66 9.64 -17.03
CA ILE A 30 -9.77 8.37 -16.29
C ILE A 30 -9.00 8.46 -14.96
N VAL A 31 -7.80 9.02 -14.97
CA VAL A 31 -6.97 9.23 -13.77
C VAL A 31 -7.69 10.14 -12.78
N SER A 32 -8.22 11.28 -13.25
CA SER A 32 -8.95 12.24 -12.41
C SER A 32 -10.22 11.62 -11.83
N TYR A 33 -10.97 10.86 -12.61
CA TYR A 33 -12.15 10.13 -12.14
C TYR A 33 -11.82 9.09 -11.07
N ARG A 34 -10.74 8.31 -11.27
CA ARG A 34 -10.28 7.32 -10.28
C ARG A 34 -9.85 7.99 -8.98
N ARG A 35 -9.10 9.11 -9.06
CA ARG A 35 -8.72 9.91 -7.90
C ARG A 35 -9.95 10.40 -7.13
N MET A 36 -10.93 10.96 -7.82
CA MET A 36 -12.16 11.45 -7.21
C MET A 36 -12.98 10.33 -6.57
N LYS A 37 -13.12 9.17 -7.23
CA LYS A 37 -13.88 8.02 -6.71
C LYS A 37 -13.23 7.42 -5.45
N ASN A 38 -11.90 7.51 -5.32
CA ASN A 38 -11.16 6.99 -4.18
C ASN A 38 -11.03 8.01 -3.03
N GLN A 39 -11.69 9.17 -3.11
CA GLN A 39 -11.71 10.14 -2.02
C GLN A 39 -12.47 9.58 -0.81
N GLY A 40 -11.78 9.49 0.31
CA GLY A 40 -12.36 9.15 1.61
C GLY A 40 -12.54 7.66 1.91
N VAL A 41 -12.20 6.75 1.00
CA VAL A 41 -12.29 5.31 1.22
C VAL A 41 -10.90 4.68 1.10
N VAL A 42 -10.48 3.94 2.13
CA VAL A 42 -9.29 3.09 2.03
C VAL A 42 -9.61 1.99 1.01
N ALA A 43 -8.99 2.07 -0.15
CA ALA A 43 -9.22 1.11 -1.23
C ALA A 43 -8.78 -0.28 -0.81
N VAL A 44 -9.61 -1.29 -1.08
CA VAL A 44 -9.19 -2.70 -1.00
C VAL A 44 -8.21 -2.96 -2.15
N PHE A 45 -7.13 -3.64 -1.83
CA PHE A 45 -6.16 -4.05 -2.84
C PHE A 45 -6.79 -5.07 -3.79
N HIS A 46 -6.71 -4.80 -5.08
CA HIS A 46 -7.14 -5.72 -6.12
C HIS A 46 -6.01 -5.90 -7.12
N ARG A 47 -5.60 -7.13 -7.37
CA ARG A 47 -4.50 -7.48 -8.28
C ARG A 47 -4.66 -6.86 -9.67
N ASP A 48 -5.87 -6.94 -10.23
CA ASP A 48 -6.17 -6.46 -11.59
C ASP A 48 -6.36 -4.95 -11.69
N ARG A 49 -6.46 -4.25 -10.55
CA ARG A 49 -6.77 -2.81 -10.49
C ARG A 49 -5.74 -2.00 -9.75
N PHE A 50 -4.74 -2.65 -9.16
CA PHE A 50 -3.64 -1.96 -8.52
C PHE A 50 -2.71 -1.43 -9.59
N ASP A 51 -2.67 -0.13 -9.71
CA ASP A 51 -1.90 0.57 -10.73
C ASP A 51 -0.97 1.62 -10.09
N ARG A 52 -0.20 2.30 -10.95
CA ARG A 52 0.72 3.36 -10.51
C ARG A 52 0.02 4.57 -9.89
N PHE A 53 -1.30 4.71 -9.99
CA PHE A 53 -2.07 5.84 -9.47
C PHE A 53 -2.72 5.56 -8.12
N SER A 54 -2.75 4.30 -7.70
CA SER A 54 -3.22 3.91 -6.37
C SER A 54 -2.14 4.20 -5.34
N ASN A 55 -2.31 5.21 -4.52
CA ASN A 55 -1.32 5.60 -3.51
C ASN A 55 -1.50 4.88 -2.18
N PHE A 56 -2.74 4.50 -1.84
CA PHE A 56 -3.04 3.82 -0.57
C PHE A 56 -4.03 2.69 -0.78
N ALA A 57 -3.70 1.49 -0.30
CA ALA A 57 -4.58 0.32 -0.33
C ALA A 57 -4.40 -0.54 0.93
N ARG A 58 -5.41 -1.38 1.24
CA ARG A 58 -5.34 -2.39 2.29
C ARG A 58 -5.51 -3.79 1.74
N ILE A 59 -4.83 -4.76 2.33
CA ILE A 59 -5.05 -6.19 2.12
C ILE A 59 -5.60 -6.76 3.44
N GLY A 60 -6.76 -7.39 3.37
CA GLY A 60 -7.50 -7.88 4.53
C GLY A 60 -8.62 -6.95 4.96
N GLU A 61 -9.35 -7.38 6.01
CA GLU A 61 -10.56 -6.72 6.51
C GLU A 61 -10.40 -6.20 7.95
N GLY A 62 -9.28 -6.51 8.61
CA GLY A 62 -9.01 -6.11 9.98
C GLY A 62 -8.59 -4.64 10.14
N SER A 63 -7.96 -4.32 11.27
CA SER A 63 -7.44 -2.99 11.57
C SER A 63 -6.20 -2.66 10.73
N LEU A 64 -6.07 -1.38 10.35
CA LEU A 64 -4.88 -0.83 9.70
C LEU A 64 -3.72 -0.55 10.68
N GLY A 65 -3.99 -0.58 11.97
CA GLY A 65 -3.04 -0.12 12.98
C GLY A 65 -2.89 1.41 13.06
N GLY A 66 -1.93 1.88 13.83
CA GLY A 66 -1.70 3.32 14.09
C GLY A 66 -1.18 4.05 12.86
N LYS A 67 -0.02 3.65 12.34
CA LYS A 67 0.61 4.30 11.17
C LYS A 67 -0.25 4.19 9.91
N GLY A 68 -0.89 3.02 9.69
CA GLY A 68 -1.79 2.82 8.56
C GLY A 68 -2.97 3.79 8.58
N ARG A 69 -3.61 3.98 9.75
CA ARG A 69 -4.69 4.97 9.91
C ARG A 69 -4.22 6.41 9.72
N GLY A 70 -3.04 6.76 10.26
CA GLY A 70 -2.47 8.08 10.10
C GLY A 70 -2.21 8.42 8.63
N LEU A 71 -1.61 7.50 7.87
CA LEU A 71 -1.37 7.68 6.43
C LEU A 71 -2.68 7.75 5.62
N ALA A 72 -3.68 6.93 5.95
CA ALA A 72 -5.00 7.00 5.31
C ALA A 72 -5.68 8.35 5.54
N PHE A 73 -5.57 8.90 6.76
CA PHE A 73 -6.07 10.22 7.09
C PHE A 73 -5.34 11.32 6.31
N LEU A 74 -4.00 11.27 6.24
CA LEU A 74 -3.21 12.23 5.47
C LEU A 74 -3.53 12.16 3.97
N ASP A 75 -3.68 10.97 3.40
CA ASP A 75 -4.09 10.80 2.00
C ASP A 75 -5.45 11.46 1.73
N HIS A 76 -6.39 11.29 2.65
CA HIS A 76 -7.70 11.93 2.58
C HIS A 76 -7.60 13.47 2.63
N ILE A 77 -6.84 14.03 3.56
CA ILE A 77 -6.64 15.47 3.68
C ILE A 77 -5.99 16.04 2.41
N ILE A 78 -4.92 15.43 1.92
CA ILE A 78 -4.24 15.91 0.70
C ILE A 78 -5.19 15.92 -0.50
N LYS A 79 -6.06 14.92 -0.63
CA LYS A 79 -7.05 14.85 -1.71
C LYS A 79 -8.16 15.90 -1.59
N GLN A 80 -8.50 16.32 -0.38
CA GLN A 80 -9.50 17.37 -0.14
C GLN A 80 -8.95 18.79 -0.31
N HIS A 81 -7.63 18.97 -0.27
CA HIS A 81 -6.94 20.24 -0.28
C HIS A 81 -6.01 20.35 -1.50
N PRO A 82 -6.56 20.51 -2.73
CA PRO A 82 -5.73 20.62 -3.95
C PRO A 82 -4.76 21.81 -3.92
N GLU A 83 -5.03 22.84 -3.08
CA GLU A 83 -4.12 23.95 -2.84
C GLU A 83 -2.76 23.54 -2.25
N LEU A 84 -2.66 22.35 -1.63
CA LEU A 84 -1.39 21.80 -1.15
C LEU A 84 -0.42 21.46 -2.30
N ASN A 85 -0.92 21.33 -3.52
CA ASN A 85 -0.14 21.08 -4.73
C ASN A 85 -0.04 22.32 -5.65
N ALA A 86 -0.30 23.52 -5.11
CA ALA A 86 -0.19 24.77 -5.83
C ALA A 86 1.26 25.33 -5.89
N PHE A 87 2.25 24.58 -5.42
CA PHE A 87 3.65 24.98 -5.43
C PHE A 87 4.34 24.54 -6.72
N ASP A 88 5.01 25.48 -7.42
CA ASP A 88 5.65 25.20 -8.71
C ASP A 88 6.75 24.12 -8.67
N ASN A 89 7.38 23.91 -7.50
CA ASN A 89 8.55 23.04 -7.34
C ASN A 89 8.39 21.99 -6.24
N ALA A 90 7.17 21.73 -5.75
CA ALA A 90 6.94 20.76 -4.68
C ALA A 90 5.55 20.10 -4.81
N ASP A 91 5.53 18.79 -4.73
CA ASP A 91 4.30 17.99 -4.64
C ASP A 91 4.14 17.44 -3.23
N VAL A 92 2.97 17.65 -2.62
CA VAL A 92 2.62 17.07 -1.33
C VAL A 92 1.89 15.75 -1.57
N MET A 93 2.52 14.64 -1.22
CA MET A 93 1.96 13.31 -1.40
C MET A 93 2.36 12.35 -0.28
N ILE A 94 1.58 11.29 -0.07
CA ILE A 94 2.04 10.15 0.70
C ILE A 94 2.80 9.17 -0.21
N PRO A 95 3.77 8.43 0.32
CA PRO A 95 4.40 7.34 -0.43
C PRO A 95 3.35 6.28 -0.79
N LYS A 96 3.56 5.58 -1.90
CA LYS A 96 2.70 4.44 -2.28
C LYS A 96 2.74 3.38 -1.18
N THR A 97 1.61 3.13 -0.55
CA THR A 97 1.49 2.31 0.66
C THR A 97 0.44 1.22 0.49
N VAL A 98 0.78 0.01 0.89
CA VAL A 98 -0.18 -1.09 1.09
C VAL A 98 -0.09 -1.53 2.54
N VAL A 99 -1.23 -1.58 3.23
CA VAL A 99 -1.31 -2.01 4.62
C VAL A 99 -1.86 -3.44 4.68
N LEU A 100 -1.12 -4.33 5.32
CA LEU A 100 -1.62 -5.64 5.71
C LEU A 100 -2.42 -5.47 6.99
N CYS A 101 -3.72 -5.79 6.94
CA CYS A 101 -4.61 -5.66 8.09
C CYS A 101 -4.36 -6.74 9.15
N THR A 102 -4.87 -6.54 10.35
CA THR A 102 -4.63 -7.45 11.49
C THR A 102 -5.11 -8.87 11.26
N ASP A 103 -6.15 -9.08 10.46
CA ASP A 103 -6.64 -10.43 10.08
C ASP A 103 -5.59 -11.25 9.31
N ILE A 104 -4.70 -10.59 8.53
CA ILE A 104 -3.56 -11.25 7.88
C ILE A 104 -2.54 -11.73 8.93
N PHE A 105 -2.29 -10.88 9.94
CA PHE A 105 -1.40 -11.23 11.04
C PHE A 105 -1.98 -12.40 11.86
N ASP A 106 -3.25 -12.33 12.22
CA ASP A 106 -3.92 -13.38 13.00
C ASP A 106 -3.90 -14.72 12.23
N GLU A 107 -4.23 -14.71 10.92
CA GLU A 107 -4.16 -15.89 10.07
C GLU A 107 -2.74 -16.49 10.01
N PHE A 108 -1.71 -15.63 9.92
CA PHE A 108 -0.32 -16.07 9.92
C PHE A 108 0.08 -16.73 11.23
N MET A 109 -0.28 -16.11 12.35
CA MET A 109 0.02 -16.62 13.68
C MET A 109 -0.71 -17.95 13.98
N ASP A 110 -2.00 -18.00 13.69
CA ASP A 110 -2.85 -19.18 13.94
C ASP A 110 -2.47 -20.38 13.07
N THR A 111 -2.30 -20.16 11.75
CA THR A 111 -1.98 -21.23 10.81
C THR A 111 -0.65 -21.92 11.09
N ASN A 112 0.31 -21.19 11.66
CA ASN A 112 1.64 -21.69 11.98
C ASN A 112 1.84 -21.95 13.50
N GLU A 113 0.80 -21.82 14.33
CA GLU A 113 0.84 -22.03 15.79
C GLU A 113 1.94 -21.17 16.49
N LEU A 114 2.18 -19.95 15.97
CA LEU A 114 3.32 -19.13 16.39
C LEU A 114 3.12 -18.47 17.75
N TYR A 115 1.90 -18.33 18.27
CA TYR A 115 1.66 -17.73 19.58
C TYR A 115 2.39 -18.45 20.72
N GLN A 116 2.41 -19.79 20.68
CA GLN A 116 3.11 -20.59 21.68
C GLN A 116 4.62 -20.38 21.62
N ILE A 117 5.17 -20.28 20.42
CA ILE A 117 6.61 -20.03 20.19
C ILE A 117 6.98 -18.60 20.62
N ALA A 118 6.19 -17.61 20.22
CA ALA A 118 6.43 -16.20 20.54
C ALA A 118 6.38 -15.90 22.05
N LEU A 119 5.61 -16.68 22.81
CA LEU A 119 5.47 -16.53 24.26
C LEU A 119 6.33 -17.51 25.06
N SER A 120 7.14 -18.31 24.39
CA SER A 120 8.04 -19.28 25.06
C SER A 120 9.33 -18.63 25.54
N ASP A 121 9.98 -19.28 26.50
CA ASP A 121 11.26 -18.84 27.07
C ASP A 121 12.46 -19.47 26.34
N ILE A 122 12.43 -19.46 25.00
CA ILE A 122 13.53 -19.92 24.14
C ILE A 122 14.32 -18.71 23.60
N PRO A 123 15.58 -18.91 23.13
CA PRO A 123 16.38 -17.82 22.57
C PRO A 123 15.70 -17.11 21.39
N ASP A 124 15.88 -15.80 21.30
CA ASP A 124 15.31 -14.95 20.24
C ASP A 124 15.65 -15.44 18.82
N GLU A 125 16.85 -16.02 18.64
CA GLU A 125 17.29 -16.57 17.36
C GLU A 125 16.46 -17.81 16.94
N GLU A 126 15.95 -18.58 17.89
CA GLU A 126 15.08 -19.71 17.62
C GLU A 126 13.66 -19.25 17.29
N ILE A 127 13.16 -18.24 18.01
CA ILE A 127 11.90 -17.59 17.69
C ILE A 127 11.96 -17.02 16.25
N LEU A 128 12.98 -16.22 15.93
CA LEU A 128 13.17 -15.65 14.60
C LEU A 128 13.22 -16.72 13.52
N ARG A 129 13.93 -17.81 13.77
CA ARG A 129 14.02 -18.93 12.82
C ARG A 129 12.65 -19.57 12.57
N ALA A 130 11.85 -19.77 13.59
CA ALA A 130 10.50 -20.31 13.48
C ALA A 130 9.61 -19.38 12.63
N PHE A 131 9.64 -18.08 12.88
CA PHE A 131 8.88 -17.11 12.09
C PHE A 131 9.32 -17.08 10.64
N LEU A 132 10.63 -17.09 10.35
CA LEU A 132 11.15 -17.09 8.97
C LEU A 132 10.79 -18.38 8.21
N GLN A 133 10.66 -19.52 8.90
CA GLN A 133 10.24 -20.79 8.30
C GLN A 133 8.73 -20.89 8.10
N ALA A 134 7.96 -20.13 8.85
CA ALA A 134 6.50 -20.12 8.80
C ALA A 134 5.98 -19.72 7.41
N ARG A 135 4.77 -20.17 7.08
CA ARG A 135 4.13 -19.89 5.77
C ARG A 135 3.20 -18.70 5.87
N LEU A 136 3.43 -17.70 5.03
CA LEU A 136 2.44 -16.63 4.86
C LEU A 136 1.15 -17.17 4.24
N PRO A 137 -0.02 -16.57 4.53
CA PRO A 137 -1.28 -16.91 3.90
C PRO A 137 -1.16 -16.95 2.36
N GLU A 138 -1.63 -18.02 1.73
CA GLU A 138 -1.49 -18.19 0.26
C GLU A 138 -2.15 -17.05 -0.52
N ARG A 139 -3.30 -16.56 -0.01
CA ARG A 139 -4.00 -15.43 -0.61
C ARG A 139 -3.13 -14.17 -0.68
N LEU A 140 -2.24 -13.97 0.29
CA LEU A 140 -1.34 -12.82 0.34
C LEU A 140 -0.24 -12.91 -0.73
N ILE A 141 0.26 -14.08 -1.06
CA ILE A 141 1.40 -14.24 -1.99
C ILE A 141 1.10 -13.60 -3.34
N GLY A 142 -0.06 -13.90 -3.94
CA GLY A 142 -0.44 -13.32 -5.22
C GLY A 142 -0.67 -11.81 -5.17
N ASP A 143 -1.06 -11.25 -4.00
CA ASP A 143 -1.19 -9.81 -3.82
C ASP A 143 0.19 -9.14 -3.73
N LEU A 144 1.15 -9.76 -3.03
CA LEU A 144 2.54 -9.29 -2.99
C LEU A 144 3.20 -9.33 -4.37
N GLU A 145 2.93 -10.36 -5.15
CA GLU A 145 3.40 -10.47 -6.52
C GLU A 145 2.86 -9.33 -7.41
N ALA A 146 1.55 -9.11 -7.38
CA ALA A 146 0.92 -8.01 -8.12
C ALA A 146 1.43 -6.62 -7.66
N TYR A 147 1.70 -6.46 -6.37
CA TYR A 147 2.32 -5.25 -5.84
C TYR A 147 3.72 -5.03 -6.43
N LEU A 148 4.56 -6.07 -6.47
CA LEU A 148 5.92 -6.01 -7.01
C LEU A 148 5.97 -5.77 -8.53
N ASP A 149 4.93 -6.15 -9.27
CA ASP A 149 4.83 -5.89 -10.72
C ASP A 149 4.66 -4.38 -11.01
N VAL A 150 4.01 -3.66 -10.10
CA VAL A 150 3.75 -2.21 -10.24
C VAL A 150 4.85 -1.38 -9.59
N VAL A 151 5.35 -1.80 -8.41
CA VAL A 151 6.31 -1.02 -7.61
C VAL A 151 7.72 -1.42 -7.98
N ARG A 152 8.43 -0.51 -8.65
CA ARG A 152 9.83 -0.68 -9.09
C ARG A 152 10.78 0.27 -8.35
N GLN A 153 10.50 0.47 -7.07
CA GLN A 153 11.29 1.34 -6.19
C GLN A 153 11.68 0.55 -4.94
N PRO A 154 12.66 1.02 -4.15
CA PRO A 154 12.91 0.46 -2.82
C PRO A 154 11.65 0.50 -1.95
N ILE A 155 11.46 -0.54 -1.14
CA ILE A 155 10.26 -0.72 -0.29
C ILE A 155 10.68 -0.67 1.17
N ALA A 156 10.00 0.15 1.97
CA ALA A 156 10.12 0.16 3.42
C ALA A 156 9.01 -0.69 4.05
N ILE A 157 9.38 -1.70 4.83
CA ILE A 157 8.46 -2.50 5.64
C ILE A 157 8.51 -1.98 7.07
N ARG A 158 7.33 -1.62 7.59
CA ARG A 158 7.20 -1.03 8.93
C ARG A 158 6.03 -1.64 9.66
N SER A 159 6.19 -1.84 10.97
CA SER A 159 5.06 -2.13 11.86
C SER A 159 4.04 -1.00 11.85
N SER A 160 2.77 -1.36 11.96
CA SER A 160 1.65 -0.42 12.18
C SER A 160 0.96 -0.69 13.53
N SER A 161 1.68 -1.27 14.50
CA SER A 161 1.16 -1.53 15.84
C SER A 161 0.66 -0.25 16.52
N LEU A 162 -0.49 -0.37 17.20
CA LEU A 162 -1.01 0.71 18.05
C LEU A 162 -0.15 0.96 19.29
N LEU A 163 0.64 -0.04 19.71
CA LEU A 163 1.50 0.06 20.90
C LEU A 163 2.70 0.98 20.65
N GLU A 164 3.17 1.11 19.41
CA GLU A 164 4.34 1.92 19.08
C GLU A 164 4.10 3.41 19.41
N ASP A 165 2.87 3.90 19.15
CA ASP A 165 2.47 5.29 19.35
C ASP A 165 1.50 5.46 20.56
N ALA A 166 1.53 4.54 21.53
CA ALA A 166 0.63 4.58 22.67
C ALA A 166 0.94 5.79 23.58
N HIS A 167 -0.11 6.55 23.97
CA HIS A 167 0.02 7.78 24.75
C HIS A 167 0.62 7.57 26.16
N TYR A 168 0.39 6.40 26.77
CA TYR A 168 0.79 6.17 28.17
C TYR A 168 2.13 5.46 28.32
N GLN A 169 2.47 4.55 27.39
CA GLN A 169 3.74 3.83 27.35
C GLN A 169 4.11 3.59 25.88
N PRO A 170 4.77 4.56 25.24
CA PRO A 170 5.18 4.38 23.84
C PRO A 170 6.31 3.36 23.76
N PHE A 171 6.16 2.41 22.84
CA PHE A 171 7.20 1.44 22.47
C PHE A 171 8.03 1.95 21.28
N ALA A 172 8.40 3.21 21.35
CA ALA A 172 9.20 3.84 20.30
C ALA A 172 10.59 3.19 20.19
N GLY A 173 11.02 2.88 18.97
CA GLY A 173 12.34 2.31 18.70
C GLY A 173 12.45 0.79 18.85
N ILE A 174 11.40 0.10 19.33
CA ILE A 174 11.39 -1.36 19.42
C ILE A 174 11.15 -2.01 18.06
N TYR A 175 10.30 -1.38 17.25
CA TYR A 175 9.95 -1.89 15.93
C TYR A 175 10.96 -1.42 14.88
N SER A 176 11.60 -2.39 14.22
CA SER A 176 12.55 -2.12 13.15
C SER A 176 11.86 -1.73 11.85
N THR A 177 12.55 -0.93 11.03
CA THR A 177 12.17 -0.69 9.63
C THR A 177 13.10 -1.49 8.73
N TYR A 178 12.52 -2.34 7.88
CA TYR A 178 13.29 -3.10 6.90
C TYR A 178 13.20 -2.42 5.54
N MET A 179 14.37 -2.15 4.96
CA MET A 179 14.49 -1.54 3.64
C MET A 179 14.84 -2.62 2.61
N ILE A 180 13.96 -2.85 1.65
CA ILE A 180 14.17 -3.78 0.53
C ILE A 180 14.62 -2.96 -0.67
N PRO A 181 15.86 -3.17 -1.17
CA PRO A 181 16.35 -2.49 -2.36
C PRO A 181 15.59 -2.97 -3.60
N TYR A 182 15.55 -2.12 -4.63
CA TYR A 182 15.11 -2.58 -5.93
C TYR A 182 16.19 -3.47 -6.57
N VAL A 183 15.80 -4.67 -6.95
CA VAL A 183 16.58 -5.59 -7.79
C VAL A 183 15.70 -6.08 -8.94
N GLU A 184 16.27 -6.36 -10.09
CA GLU A 184 15.49 -6.75 -11.28
C GLU A 184 14.74 -8.07 -11.10
N SER A 185 15.36 -9.03 -10.40
CA SER A 185 14.73 -10.33 -10.15
C SER A 185 13.51 -10.18 -9.22
N ARG A 186 12.33 -10.46 -9.77
CA ARG A 186 11.06 -10.47 -9.02
C ARG A 186 11.09 -11.50 -7.88
N ASP A 187 11.63 -12.69 -8.15
CA ASP A 187 11.66 -13.78 -7.17
C ASP A 187 12.53 -13.42 -5.96
N VAL A 188 13.67 -12.74 -6.21
CA VAL A 188 14.54 -12.26 -5.13
C VAL A 188 13.81 -11.20 -4.32
N ARG A 189 13.15 -10.24 -4.95
CA ARG A 189 12.35 -9.20 -4.24
C ARG A 189 11.19 -9.82 -3.46
N LEU A 190 10.49 -10.78 -4.04
CA LEU A 190 9.38 -11.48 -3.36
C LEU A 190 9.87 -12.22 -2.12
N LYS A 191 11.02 -12.90 -2.23
CA LYS A 191 11.63 -13.56 -1.07
C LYS A 191 11.98 -12.55 0.02
N MET A 192 12.69 -11.47 -0.32
CA MET A 192 13.06 -10.43 0.64
C MET A 192 11.82 -9.80 1.31
N LEU A 193 10.77 -9.53 0.52
CA LEU A 193 9.51 -8.97 1.02
C LEU A 193 8.82 -9.92 2.00
N ARG A 194 8.73 -11.20 1.64
CA ARG A 194 8.14 -12.24 2.51
C ARG A 194 8.90 -12.39 3.82
N ASP A 195 10.22 -12.42 3.76
CA ASP A 195 11.06 -12.58 4.95
C ASP A 195 10.98 -11.33 5.87
N ALA A 196 10.84 -10.14 5.29
CA ALA A 196 10.68 -8.90 6.07
C ALA A 196 9.27 -8.71 6.66
N ILE A 197 8.23 -9.36 6.10
CA ILE A 197 6.86 -9.33 6.65
C ILE A 197 6.73 -10.28 7.85
N LYS A 198 7.45 -11.39 7.86
CA LYS A 198 7.46 -12.37 8.95
C LYS A 198 8.20 -11.86 10.18
#